data_be10051445f367500c0670a1e2c0c14d
#
_entry.id   be10051445f367500c0670a1e2c0c14d
#
_cell.length_a   1.000
_cell.length_b   1.000
_cell.length_c   1.000
_cell.angle_alpha   90.00
_cell.angle_beta   90.00
_cell.angle_gamma   90.00
#
_symmetry.space_group_name_H-M   'P 1'
#
loop_
_entity.id
_entity.type
_entity.pdbx_description
1 polymer ?
#
loop_
_entity_poly.entity_id
_entity_poly.type
_entity_poly.pdbx_seq_one_letter_code
_entity_poly.pdbx_strand_id
1 'polypeptide(L)'
;DVPGNPWFISTLWFADYLIRVAEEDRKLKEVEELLSWASDHALPSGVLPEQLHPHSGEPLSVSPLTWSHGTFVTVAQRYLRRIADGEGIPYGRLEDWIGKLFTETCNSIYGICLVK
;
A
#
# COMPACT_ATOMS: atom_id res chain seq x y z
N ASP A 1 24.98 15.41 -9.17
CA ASP A 1 23.92 15.37 -8.15
C ASP A 1 23.52 13.92 -7.92
N VAL A 2 23.60 13.48 -6.67
CA VAL A 2 23.08 12.16 -6.27
C VAL A 2 21.63 12.38 -5.85
N PRO A 3 20.65 11.75 -6.51
CA PRO A 3 19.26 11.85 -6.07
C PRO A 3 19.13 11.23 -4.67
N GLY A 4 18.20 11.77 -3.87
CA GLY A 4 17.87 11.17 -2.58
C GLY A 4 17.27 9.77 -2.74
N ASN A 5 17.40 8.95 -1.72
CA ASN A 5 16.80 7.62 -1.73
C ASN A 5 15.27 7.73 -1.64
N PRO A 6 14.50 6.95 -2.42
CA PRO A 6 13.07 6.81 -2.20
C PRO A 6 12.78 6.15 -0.85
N TRP A 7 11.93 6.77 -0.05
CA TRP A 7 11.52 6.28 1.26
C TRP A 7 10.06 5.80 1.23
N PHE A 8 9.80 4.60 1.71
CA PHE A 8 8.43 4.08 1.80
C PHE A 8 7.53 4.98 2.65
N ILE A 9 8.02 5.40 3.82
CA ILE A 9 7.25 6.23 4.74
C ILE A 9 6.85 7.56 4.12
N SER A 10 7.78 8.30 3.52
CA SER A 10 7.48 9.61 2.94
C SER A 10 6.55 9.51 1.74
N THR A 11 6.71 8.47 0.91
CA THR A 11 5.82 8.17 -0.21
C THR A 11 4.39 7.86 0.29
N LEU A 12 4.26 7.04 1.32
CA LEU A 12 2.98 6.69 1.92
C LEU A 12 2.33 7.85 2.67
N TRP A 13 3.10 8.73 3.32
CA TRP A 13 2.57 9.95 3.92
C TRP A 13 2.02 10.92 2.87
N PHE A 14 2.69 10.99 1.73
CA PHE A 14 2.18 11.78 0.61
C PHE A 14 0.87 11.20 0.07
N ALA A 15 0.77 9.87 -0.05
CA ALA A 15 -0.47 9.20 -0.40
C ALA A 15 -1.59 9.48 0.63
N ASP A 16 -1.31 9.42 1.93
CA ASP A 16 -2.27 9.76 2.99
C ASP A 16 -2.75 11.23 2.89
N TYR A 17 -1.84 12.13 2.59
CA TYR A 17 -2.19 13.54 2.34
C TYR A 17 -3.13 13.66 1.14
N LEU A 18 -2.83 13.01 0.02
CA LEU A 18 -3.67 13.05 -1.18
C LEU A 18 -5.09 12.54 -0.91
N ILE A 19 -5.25 11.46 -0.13
CA ILE A 19 -6.56 10.95 0.28
C ILE A 19 -7.39 12.01 1.00
N ARG A 20 -6.75 12.79 1.89
CA ARG A 20 -7.42 13.81 2.70
C ARG A 20 -7.86 15.03 1.90
N VAL A 21 -7.10 15.39 0.88
CA VAL A 21 -7.34 16.57 0.03
C VAL A 21 -7.96 16.23 -1.31
N ALA A 22 -8.33 14.97 -1.54
CA ALA A 22 -8.93 14.54 -2.78
C ALA A 22 -10.36 15.08 -2.91
N GLU A 23 -10.53 16.06 -3.77
CA GLU A 23 -11.84 16.54 -4.25
C GLU A 23 -12.21 15.91 -5.59
N GLU A 24 -11.25 15.31 -6.29
CA GLU A 24 -11.38 14.74 -7.63
C GLU A 24 -10.82 13.32 -7.69
N ASP A 25 -11.41 12.47 -8.54
CA ASP A 25 -11.00 11.08 -8.78
C ASP A 25 -9.55 10.95 -9.26
N ARG A 26 -9.02 11.97 -9.93
CA ARG A 26 -7.62 11.98 -10.40
C ARG A 26 -6.62 11.84 -9.25
N LYS A 27 -6.87 12.49 -8.10
CA LYS A 27 -6.00 12.39 -6.92
C LYS A 27 -6.07 11.00 -6.30
N LEU A 28 -7.23 10.34 -6.35
CA LEU A 28 -7.37 8.96 -5.89
C LEU A 28 -6.60 7.97 -6.76
N LYS A 29 -6.53 8.23 -8.08
CA LYS A 29 -5.70 7.43 -8.97
C LYS A 29 -4.21 7.56 -8.65
N GLU A 30 -3.74 8.76 -8.33
CA GLU A 30 -2.36 8.98 -7.90
C GLU A 30 -2.04 8.22 -6.60
N VAL A 31 -3.00 8.14 -5.66
CA VAL A 31 -2.86 7.32 -4.44
C VAL A 31 -2.70 5.84 -4.79
N GLU A 32 -3.49 5.32 -5.73
CA GLU A 32 -3.39 3.95 -6.21
C GLU A 32 -1.99 3.66 -6.80
N GLU A 33 -1.47 4.58 -7.60
CA GLU A 33 -0.12 4.47 -8.17
C GLU A 33 0.97 4.43 -7.09
N LEU A 34 0.85 5.24 -6.03
CA LEU A 34 1.78 5.24 -4.90
C LEU A 34 1.69 3.96 -4.05
N LEU A 35 0.49 3.43 -3.83
CA LEU A 35 0.30 2.15 -3.15
C LEU A 35 0.84 0.98 -3.98
N SER A 36 0.60 0.99 -5.30
CA SER A 36 1.16 0.00 -6.23
C SER A 36 2.67 0.07 -6.23
N TRP A 37 3.26 1.27 -6.29
CA TRP A 37 4.70 1.45 -6.18
C TRP A 37 5.27 0.79 -4.91
N ALA A 38 4.66 1.02 -3.75
CA ALA A 38 5.11 0.42 -2.50
C ALA A 38 5.00 -1.12 -2.51
N SER A 39 3.96 -1.66 -3.13
CA SER A 39 3.76 -3.10 -3.29
C SER A 39 4.78 -3.73 -4.25
N ASP A 40 5.02 -3.07 -5.39
CA ASP A 40 5.92 -3.56 -6.43
C ASP A 40 7.39 -3.57 -6.00
N HIS A 41 7.75 -2.71 -5.04
CA HIS A 41 9.09 -2.63 -4.46
C HIS A 41 9.24 -3.36 -3.12
N ALA A 42 8.22 -4.11 -2.71
CA ALA A 42 8.35 -5.04 -1.59
C ALA A 42 9.30 -6.18 -1.95
N LEU A 43 9.97 -6.73 -0.93
CA LEU A 43 10.76 -7.96 -1.09
C LEU A 43 9.84 -9.12 -1.55
N PRO A 44 10.39 -10.18 -2.16
CA PRO A 44 9.58 -11.35 -2.56
C PRO A 44 8.78 -11.99 -1.41
N SER A 45 9.19 -11.74 -0.17
CA SER A 45 8.47 -12.13 1.05
C SER A 45 7.30 -11.21 1.43
N GLY A 46 7.05 -10.13 0.68
CA GLY A 46 6.09 -9.10 1.01
C GLY A 46 6.57 -8.09 2.06
N VAL A 47 7.83 -8.16 2.45
CA VAL A 47 8.44 -7.28 3.44
C VAL A 47 8.77 -5.92 2.82
N LEU A 48 8.42 -4.83 3.51
CA LEU A 48 8.75 -3.46 3.12
C LEU A 48 10.04 -3.01 3.83
N PRO A 49 11.06 -2.58 3.08
CA PRO A 49 12.25 -1.95 3.64
C PRO A 49 11.98 -0.51 4.05
N GLU A 50 13.01 0.15 4.58
CA GLU A 50 12.95 1.58 4.89
C GLU A 50 13.00 2.42 3.63
N GLN A 51 13.95 2.13 2.75
CA GLN A 51 14.25 2.91 1.56
C GLN A 51 14.83 2.04 0.45
N LEU A 52 14.91 2.61 -0.74
CA LEU A 52 15.49 1.97 -1.91
C LEU A 52 16.69 2.76 -2.43
N HIS A 53 17.58 2.06 -3.08
CA HIS A 53 18.65 2.71 -3.85
C HIS A 53 18.06 3.39 -5.09
N PRO A 54 18.38 4.69 -5.34
CA PRO A 54 17.67 5.49 -6.33
C PRO A 54 17.89 5.05 -7.79
N HIS A 55 18.92 4.28 -8.05
CA HIS A 55 19.25 3.82 -9.41
C HIS A 55 18.98 2.31 -9.61
N SER A 56 19.28 1.48 -8.60
CA SER A 56 19.11 0.02 -8.72
C SER A 56 17.76 -0.49 -8.21
N GLY A 57 17.06 0.30 -7.38
CA GLY A 57 15.84 -0.15 -6.70
C GLY A 57 16.09 -1.17 -5.59
N GLU A 58 17.35 -1.48 -5.26
CA GLU A 58 17.68 -2.42 -4.20
C GLU A 58 17.28 -1.88 -2.83
N PRO A 59 16.77 -2.75 -1.94
CA PRO A 59 16.47 -2.37 -0.56
C PRO A 59 17.71 -1.86 0.18
N LEU A 60 17.55 -0.74 0.86
CA LEU A 60 18.58 -0.12 1.68
C LEU A 60 18.09 0.04 3.12
N SER A 61 19.05 0.06 4.06
CA SER A 61 18.83 0.26 5.47
C SER A 61 18.06 -0.91 6.10
N VAL A 62 17.12 -0.62 7.02
CA VAL A 62 16.41 -1.64 7.80
C VAL A 62 15.33 -2.33 6.98
N SER A 63 15.33 -3.67 7.01
CA SER A 63 14.29 -4.50 6.40
C SER A 63 14.09 -5.77 7.25
N PRO A 64 12.87 -6.04 7.76
CA PRO A 64 11.63 -5.26 7.65
C PRO A 64 11.66 -3.98 8.48
N LEU A 65 10.99 -2.92 8.02
CA LEU A 65 10.69 -1.76 8.84
C LEU A 65 9.21 -1.76 9.23
N THR A 66 8.92 -1.99 10.49
CA THR A 66 7.54 -2.03 11.03
C THR A 66 6.76 -0.76 10.70
N TRP A 67 7.42 0.37 10.70
CA TRP A 67 6.81 1.66 10.39
C TRP A 67 6.34 1.74 8.93
N SER A 68 7.12 1.24 7.97
CA SER A 68 6.71 1.13 6.56
C SER A 68 5.44 0.29 6.43
N HIS A 69 5.40 -0.88 7.08
CA HIS A 69 4.23 -1.76 7.08
C HIS A 69 3.00 -1.13 7.71
N GLY A 70 3.13 -0.55 8.91
CA GLY A 70 2.01 0.09 9.60
C GLY A 70 1.43 1.26 8.81
N THR A 71 2.31 2.05 8.17
CA THR A 71 1.89 3.17 7.32
C THR A 71 1.19 2.67 6.06
N PHE A 72 1.72 1.65 5.40
CA PHE A 72 1.08 1.04 4.22
C PHE A 72 -0.34 0.56 4.53
N VAL A 73 -0.51 -0.23 5.58
CA VAL A 73 -1.82 -0.75 5.98
C VAL A 73 -2.80 0.39 6.28
N THR A 74 -2.34 1.42 7.01
CA THR A 74 -3.18 2.57 7.36
C THR A 74 -3.65 3.33 6.11
N VAL A 75 -2.73 3.58 5.17
CA VAL A 75 -3.03 4.32 3.94
C VAL A 75 -3.95 3.51 3.03
N ALA A 76 -3.67 2.21 2.86
CA ALA A 76 -4.51 1.32 2.07
C ALA A 76 -5.95 1.25 2.62
N GLN A 77 -6.13 1.12 3.94
CA GLN A 77 -7.45 1.15 4.56
C GLN A 77 -8.18 2.47 4.33
N ARG A 78 -7.49 3.62 4.45
CA ARG A 78 -8.09 4.94 4.21
C ARG A 78 -8.50 5.11 2.75
N TYR A 79 -7.66 4.67 1.83
CA TYR A 79 -7.95 4.70 0.40
C TYR A 79 -9.20 3.89 0.06
N LEU A 80 -9.28 2.65 0.54
CA LEU A 80 -10.44 1.78 0.33
C LEU A 80 -11.72 2.36 0.93
N ARG A 81 -11.65 2.96 2.12
CA ARG A 81 -12.79 3.68 2.73
C ARG A 81 -13.24 4.84 1.85
N ARG A 82 -12.29 5.63 1.35
CA ARG A 82 -12.60 6.80 0.51
C ARG A 82 -13.31 6.41 -0.79
N ILE A 83 -12.90 5.30 -1.42
CA ILE A 83 -13.57 4.74 -2.59
C ILE A 83 -14.98 4.24 -2.22
N ALA A 84 -15.10 3.44 -1.16
CA ALA A 84 -16.38 2.90 -0.73
C ALA A 84 -17.40 3.99 -0.41
N ASP A 85 -16.97 5.06 0.26
CA ASP A 85 -17.83 6.22 0.56
C ASP A 85 -18.30 6.92 -0.74
N GLY A 86 -17.41 7.06 -1.73
CA GLY A 86 -17.72 7.63 -3.04
C GLY A 86 -18.70 6.78 -3.87
N GLU A 87 -18.62 5.47 -3.75
CA GLU A 87 -19.50 4.52 -4.44
C GLU A 87 -20.76 4.15 -3.63
N GLY A 88 -20.91 4.68 -2.42
CA GLY A 88 -22.03 4.36 -1.53
C GLY A 88 -22.02 2.90 -1.03
N ILE A 89 -20.86 2.28 -1.00
CA ILE A 89 -20.69 0.90 -0.52
C ILE A 89 -20.68 0.87 1.01
N PRO A 90 -21.56 0.13 1.69
CA PRO A 90 -21.56 0.01 3.15
C PRO A 90 -20.23 -0.55 3.68
N TYR A 91 -19.72 0.04 4.75
CA TYR A 91 -18.41 -0.29 5.36
C TYR A 91 -18.22 -1.78 5.66
N GLY A 92 -19.25 -2.48 6.13
CA GLY A 92 -19.19 -3.94 6.37
C GLY A 92 -18.91 -4.78 5.12
N ARG A 93 -19.36 -4.34 3.94
CA ARG A 93 -19.00 -5.00 2.67
C ARG A 93 -17.54 -4.79 2.28
N LEU A 94 -16.95 -3.70 2.72
CA LEU A 94 -15.52 -3.43 2.45
C LEU A 94 -14.62 -4.39 3.22
N GLU A 95 -14.96 -4.70 4.48
CA GLU A 95 -14.24 -5.69 5.29
C GLU A 95 -14.32 -7.09 4.67
N ASP A 96 -15.50 -7.47 4.18
CA ASP A 96 -15.72 -8.73 3.45
C ASP A 96 -14.90 -8.77 2.15
N TRP A 97 -14.84 -7.66 1.43
CA TRP A 97 -14.10 -7.54 0.17
C TRP A 97 -12.58 -7.56 0.40
N ILE A 98 -12.10 -6.84 1.42
CA ILE A 98 -10.69 -6.87 1.84
C ILE A 98 -10.30 -8.29 2.28
N GLY A 99 -11.13 -8.95 3.09
CA GLY A 99 -10.93 -10.33 3.51
C GLY A 99 -10.83 -11.28 2.32
N LYS A 100 -11.68 -11.09 1.31
CA LYS A 100 -11.66 -11.88 0.08
C LYS A 100 -10.41 -11.62 -0.75
N LEU A 101 -10.01 -10.36 -0.92
CA LEU A 101 -8.79 -9.97 -1.63
C LEU A 101 -7.54 -10.55 -0.98
N PHE A 102 -7.44 -10.47 0.36
CA PHE A 102 -6.32 -11.07 1.11
C PHE A 102 -6.30 -12.60 0.96
N THR A 103 -7.45 -13.25 1.01
CA THR A 103 -7.56 -14.71 0.85
C THR A 103 -7.15 -15.14 -0.57
N GLU A 104 -7.61 -14.44 -1.58
CA GLU A 104 -7.27 -14.71 -2.99
C GLU A 104 -5.78 -14.46 -3.26
N THR A 105 -5.23 -13.38 -2.72
CA THR A 105 -3.80 -13.04 -2.86
C THR A 105 -2.92 -14.04 -2.12
N CYS A 106 -3.26 -14.41 -0.89
CA CYS A 106 -2.53 -15.43 -0.13
C CYS A 106 -2.59 -16.80 -0.81
N ASN A 107 -3.73 -17.20 -1.33
CA ASN A 107 -3.87 -18.45 -2.06
C ASN A 107 -3.05 -18.45 -3.36
N SER A 108 -2.98 -17.32 -4.05
CA SER A 108 -2.20 -17.18 -5.28
C SER A 108 -0.69 -17.21 -5.05
N ILE A 109 -0.21 -16.58 -3.96
CA ILE A 109 1.22 -16.43 -3.69
C ILE A 109 1.79 -17.62 -2.90
N TYR A 110 1.03 -18.18 -1.97
CA TYR A 110 1.55 -19.16 -1.01
C TYR A 110 0.96 -20.57 -1.14
N GLY A 111 -0.06 -20.76 -1.97
CA GLY A 111 -0.75 -22.06 -2.08
C GLY A 111 -1.34 -22.55 -0.74
N ILE A 112 -1.48 -21.68 0.23
CA ILE A 112 -1.93 -21.99 1.59
C ILE A 112 -3.40 -21.59 1.69
N CYS A 113 -4.26 -22.59 1.74
CA CYS A 113 -5.66 -22.40 2.09
C CYS A 113 -5.73 -22.01 3.57
N LEU A 114 -5.75 -20.71 3.87
CA LEU A 114 -6.05 -20.23 5.22
C LEU A 114 -7.56 -20.36 5.46
N VAL A 115 -7.88 -21.50 6.05
CA VAL A 115 -9.00 -21.77 6.98
C VAL A 115 -10.38 -21.21 6.65
N LYS A 116 -11.27 -22.17 6.51
CA LYS A 116 -12.72 -22.01 6.67
C LYS A 116 -13.10 -21.46 8.04
#